data_9b56782029373212e2ad23b9cfbf66e6
#
_entry.id   9b56782029373212e2ad23b9cfbf66e6
#
_cell.length_a   1.000
_cell.length_b   1.000
_cell.length_c   1.000
_cell.angle_alpha   90.00
_cell.angle_beta   90.00
_cell.angle_gamma   90.00
#
_symmetry.space_group_name_H-M   'P 1'
#
loop_
_entity.id
_entity.type
_entity.pdbx_description
1 polymer ?
#
loop_
_entity_poly.entity_id
_entity_poly.type
_entity_poly.pdbx_seq_one_letter_code
_entity_poly.pdbx_strand_id
1 'polypeptide(L)'
;MWRLSATLLIFGYGNPSRGDDALGPQLLDLLAAQLSSHPEWPEIELLTDFQLQIEHAADLVNRELVLFIDASVSCPVPCRLSRLHPAQDARYTTHTMSPEAVLHVFERVYRQPAPPAFLLSVRGEGFELGEPPSRTAVESRDAALELLIQLCARPHPDAWQNYSQ
;
A
#
# COMPACT_ATOMS: atom_id res chain seq x y z
N MET A 1 -24.59 16.16 5.10
CA MET A 1 -24.12 14.96 5.83
C MET A 1 -22.62 14.83 5.63
N TRP A 2 -21.89 14.79 6.72
CA TRP A 2 -20.45 14.63 6.67
C TRP A 2 -20.12 13.23 6.16
N ARG A 3 -19.40 13.14 5.05
CA ARG A 3 -18.87 11.87 4.61
C ARG A 3 -17.68 11.56 5.49
N LEU A 4 -17.83 10.61 6.40
CA LEU A 4 -16.70 10.10 7.14
C LEU A 4 -15.72 9.48 6.14
N SER A 5 -14.43 9.76 6.29
CA SER A 5 -13.42 9.08 5.48
C SER A 5 -13.55 7.57 5.70
N ALA A 6 -13.31 6.76 4.68
CA ALA A 6 -13.27 5.32 4.82
C ALA A 6 -12.24 4.94 5.89
N THR A 7 -12.58 3.96 6.74
CA THR A 7 -11.73 3.58 7.87
C THR A 7 -10.44 2.89 7.44
N LEU A 8 -10.49 2.14 6.33
CA LEU A 8 -9.33 1.47 5.73
C LEU A 8 -8.93 2.19 4.45
N LEU A 9 -7.68 2.66 4.41
CA LEU A 9 -7.05 3.18 3.20
C LEU A 9 -6.05 2.15 2.68
N ILE A 10 -6.15 1.84 1.39
CA ILE A 10 -5.14 1.04 0.69
C ILE A 10 -4.54 1.90 -0.42
N PHE A 11 -3.25 2.14 -0.33
CA PHE A 11 -2.51 3.02 -1.23
C PHE A 11 -1.49 2.20 -2.00
N GLY A 12 -1.78 1.94 -3.29
CA GLY A 12 -0.86 1.25 -4.19
C GLY A 12 -0.16 2.26 -5.10
N TYR A 13 1.15 2.35 -4.99
CA TYR A 13 1.91 3.31 -5.78
C TYR A 13 2.95 2.63 -6.67
N GLY A 14 3.29 3.32 -7.74
CA GLY A 14 4.23 2.88 -8.76
C GLY A 14 3.82 3.41 -10.13
N ASN A 15 4.76 3.40 -11.07
CA ASN A 15 4.51 3.83 -12.44
C ASN A 15 4.02 2.65 -13.28
N PRO A 16 2.75 2.67 -13.77
CA PRO A 16 2.20 1.57 -14.56
C PRO A 16 2.95 1.30 -15.87
N SER A 17 3.75 2.26 -16.33
CA SER A 17 4.51 2.15 -17.57
C SER A 17 5.92 1.58 -17.38
N ARG A 18 6.32 1.21 -16.17
CA ARG A 18 7.67 0.75 -15.85
C ARG A 18 7.69 -0.68 -15.34
N GLY A 19 7.33 -1.63 -16.22
CA GLY A 19 7.44 -3.05 -15.90
C GLY A 19 6.75 -3.42 -14.59
N ASP A 20 7.48 -4.00 -13.67
CA ASP A 20 6.94 -4.50 -12.39
C ASP A 20 6.61 -3.38 -11.39
N ASP A 21 6.99 -2.14 -11.67
CA ASP A 21 6.54 -0.99 -10.87
C ASP A 21 5.02 -0.80 -10.96
N ALA A 22 4.38 -1.42 -11.93
CA ALA A 22 2.92 -1.42 -12.09
C ALA A 22 2.19 -2.30 -11.07
N LEU A 23 2.88 -3.11 -10.26
CA LEU A 23 2.25 -4.07 -9.34
C LEU A 23 1.28 -3.43 -8.36
N GLY A 24 1.68 -2.32 -7.73
CA GLY A 24 0.80 -1.60 -6.80
C GLY A 24 -0.52 -1.17 -7.47
N PRO A 25 -0.47 -0.35 -8.53
CA PRO A 25 -1.68 0.05 -9.26
C PRO A 25 -2.50 -1.12 -9.80
N GLN A 26 -1.87 -2.15 -10.33
CA GLN A 26 -2.58 -3.33 -10.87
C GLN A 26 -3.33 -4.09 -9.76
N LEU A 27 -2.72 -4.24 -8.59
CA LEU A 27 -3.38 -4.87 -7.44
C LEU A 27 -4.60 -4.08 -6.99
N LEU A 28 -4.53 -2.75 -7.03
CA LEU A 28 -5.70 -1.93 -6.70
C LEU A 28 -6.83 -2.12 -7.71
N ASP A 29 -6.52 -2.22 -9.00
CA ASP A 29 -7.55 -2.50 -10.03
C ASP A 29 -8.22 -3.86 -9.78
N LEU A 30 -7.43 -4.87 -9.48
CA LEU A 30 -7.93 -6.22 -9.19
C LEU A 30 -8.76 -6.24 -7.89
N LEU A 31 -8.30 -5.53 -6.87
CA LEU A 31 -9.02 -5.43 -5.60
C LEU A 31 -10.33 -4.66 -5.76
N ALA A 32 -10.33 -3.59 -6.55
CA ALA A 32 -11.54 -2.82 -6.83
C ALA A 32 -12.65 -3.69 -7.41
N ALA A 33 -12.29 -4.64 -8.27
CA ALA A 33 -13.24 -5.60 -8.85
C ALA A 33 -13.83 -6.54 -7.78
N GLN A 34 -13.14 -6.76 -6.67
CA GLN A 34 -13.60 -7.62 -5.56
C GLN A 34 -14.55 -6.90 -4.61
N LEU A 35 -14.47 -5.57 -4.50
CA LEU A 35 -15.23 -4.82 -3.49
C LEU A 35 -16.74 -5.02 -3.61
N SER A 36 -17.27 -5.07 -4.82
CA SER A 36 -18.69 -5.28 -5.07
C SER A 36 -19.18 -6.67 -4.67
N SER A 37 -18.28 -7.66 -4.64
CA SER A 37 -18.59 -9.03 -4.26
C SER A 37 -18.52 -9.25 -2.73
N HIS A 38 -18.05 -8.27 -1.99
CA HIS A 38 -17.85 -8.36 -0.56
C HIS A 38 -18.49 -7.17 0.20
N PRO A 39 -19.82 -7.07 0.18
CA PRO A 39 -20.51 -5.96 0.86
C PRO A 39 -20.31 -6.00 2.39
N GLU A 40 -19.90 -7.15 2.95
CA GLU A 40 -19.60 -7.32 4.38
C GLU A 40 -18.26 -6.67 4.79
N TRP A 41 -17.40 -6.32 3.83
CA TRP A 41 -16.16 -5.61 4.15
C TRP A 41 -16.45 -4.18 4.61
N PRO A 42 -15.54 -3.58 5.40
CA PRO A 42 -15.69 -2.17 5.75
C PRO A 42 -15.58 -1.27 4.53
N GLU A 43 -15.90 -0.01 4.68
CA GLU A 43 -15.66 0.97 3.64
C GLU A 43 -14.15 1.10 3.42
N ILE A 44 -13.70 0.83 2.20
CA ILE A 44 -12.29 0.84 1.81
C ILE A 44 -12.10 1.91 0.74
N GLU A 45 -11.16 2.82 0.98
CA GLU A 45 -10.71 3.76 -0.05
C GLU A 45 -9.44 3.24 -0.70
N LEU A 46 -9.42 3.23 -2.03
CA LEU A 46 -8.27 2.84 -2.84
C LEU A 46 -7.68 4.09 -3.47
N LEU A 47 -6.40 4.35 -3.22
CA LEU A 47 -5.66 5.46 -3.82
C LEU A 47 -4.44 4.93 -4.55
N THR A 48 -4.09 5.59 -5.64
CA THR A 48 -2.88 5.28 -6.41
C THR A 48 -2.20 6.57 -6.86
N ASP A 49 -0.89 6.51 -6.98
CA ASP A 49 -0.05 7.55 -7.56
C ASP A 49 1.24 6.91 -8.08
N PHE A 50 2.04 7.65 -8.83
CA PHE A 50 3.32 7.13 -9.33
C PHE A 50 4.32 6.92 -8.21
N GLN A 51 4.29 7.76 -7.19
CA GLN A 51 5.18 7.69 -6.03
C GLN A 51 4.53 8.38 -4.84
N LEU A 52 5.02 8.08 -3.64
CA LEU A 52 4.56 8.77 -2.44
C LEU A 52 5.17 10.17 -2.37
N GLN A 53 4.36 11.13 -1.95
CA GLN A 53 4.73 12.53 -1.81
C GLN A 53 4.23 13.06 -0.46
N ILE A 54 4.73 14.23 -0.07
CA ILE A 54 4.38 14.85 1.21
C ILE A 54 2.88 15.10 1.35
N GLU A 55 2.20 15.42 0.24
CA GLU A 55 0.76 15.66 0.20
C GLU A 55 -0.06 14.45 0.63
N HIS A 56 0.48 13.25 0.47
CA HIS A 56 -0.22 12.02 0.83
C HIS A 56 -0.41 11.87 2.35
N ALA A 57 0.29 12.65 3.16
CA ALA A 57 0.03 12.69 4.60
C ALA A 57 -1.41 13.11 4.90
N ALA A 58 -2.01 13.97 4.07
CA ALA A 58 -3.40 14.41 4.25
C ALA A 58 -4.40 13.26 4.05
N ASP A 59 -4.06 12.27 3.26
CA ASP A 59 -4.92 11.11 3.02
C ASP A 59 -5.03 10.18 4.22
N LEU A 60 -4.14 10.33 5.20
CA LEU A 60 -4.13 9.50 6.41
C LEU A 60 -5.06 10.01 7.50
N VAL A 61 -5.66 11.20 7.33
CA VAL A 61 -6.55 11.81 8.31
C VAL A 61 -7.79 10.95 8.50
N ASN A 62 -8.15 10.65 9.75
CA ASN A 62 -9.33 9.86 10.14
C ASN A 62 -9.32 8.42 9.62
N ARG A 63 -8.15 7.85 9.38
CA ARG A 63 -8.03 6.43 9.06
C ARG A 63 -7.81 5.62 10.33
N GLU A 64 -8.41 4.44 10.40
CA GLU A 64 -8.18 3.48 11.48
C GLU A 64 -7.06 2.50 11.12
N LEU A 65 -6.83 2.30 9.82
CA LEU A 65 -5.84 1.35 9.32
C LEU A 65 -5.42 1.76 7.91
N VAL A 66 -4.12 1.65 7.62
CA VAL A 66 -3.56 2.02 6.32
C VAL A 66 -2.68 0.89 5.81
N LEU A 67 -2.83 0.54 4.55
CA LEU A 67 -1.96 -0.39 3.84
C LEU A 67 -1.33 0.31 2.64
N PHE A 68 0.00 0.31 2.60
CA PHE A 68 0.75 0.69 1.39
C PHE A 68 1.12 -0.57 0.62
N ILE A 69 1.11 -0.49 -0.71
CA ILE A 69 1.51 -1.58 -1.60
C ILE A 69 2.56 -1.06 -2.57
N ASP A 70 3.71 -1.73 -2.62
CA ASP A 70 4.82 -1.36 -3.49
C ASP A 70 5.50 -2.60 -4.05
N ALA A 71 6.02 -2.47 -5.27
CA ALA A 71 6.88 -3.49 -5.87
C ALA A 71 8.27 -3.45 -5.23
N SER A 72 8.88 -4.60 -5.07
CA SER A 72 10.21 -4.72 -4.46
C SER A 72 11.05 -5.76 -5.20
N VAL A 73 12.33 -5.43 -5.44
CA VAL A 73 13.29 -6.39 -6.02
C VAL A 73 13.96 -7.25 -4.94
N SER A 74 13.77 -6.91 -3.68
CA SER A 74 14.53 -7.52 -2.58
C SER A 74 13.66 -8.27 -1.56
N CYS A 75 12.34 -8.10 -1.58
CA CYS A 75 11.49 -8.84 -0.65
C CYS A 75 11.43 -10.33 -1.03
N PRO A 76 11.11 -11.21 -0.07
CA PRO A 76 10.89 -12.62 -0.38
C PRO A 76 9.76 -12.82 -1.38
N VAL A 77 9.88 -13.81 -2.24
CA VAL A 77 8.83 -14.22 -3.17
C VAL A 77 7.75 -14.98 -2.38
N PRO A 78 6.44 -14.72 -2.59
CA PRO A 78 5.85 -13.79 -3.57
C PRO A 78 5.70 -12.36 -3.05
N CYS A 79 5.55 -12.19 -1.76
CA CYS A 79 5.32 -10.90 -1.14
C CYS A 79 5.60 -10.96 0.36
N ARG A 80 5.66 -9.80 0.99
CA ARG A 80 5.88 -9.69 2.42
C ARG A 80 5.05 -8.55 3.00
N LEU A 81 4.33 -8.84 4.08
CA LEU A 81 3.64 -7.82 4.86
C LEU A 81 4.52 -7.42 6.05
N SER A 82 4.71 -6.12 6.25
CA SER A 82 5.48 -5.59 7.39
C SER A 82 4.73 -4.46 8.07
N ARG A 83 4.85 -4.40 9.40
CA ARG A 83 4.36 -3.28 10.19
C ARG A 83 5.26 -2.07 9.95
N LEU A 84 4.64 -0.90 9.76
CA LEU A 84 5.34 0.37 9.60
C LEU A 84 5.29 1.19 10.88
N HIS A 85 6.36 1.95 11.12
CA HIS A 85 6.42 2.96 12.17
C HIS A 85 6.92 4.28 11.56
N PRO A 86 6.43 5.43 12.03
CA PRO A 86 6.92 6.71 11.53
C PRO A 86 8.43 6.83 11.67
N ALA A 87 9.09 7.26 10.60
CA ALA A 87 10.53 7.48 10.61
C ALA A 87 10.90 8.56 9.59
N GLN A 88 11.87 9.39 9.94
CA GLN A 88 12.35 10.42 9.06
C GLN A 88 13.27 9.83 7.99
N ASP A 89 13.06 10.20 6.72
CA ASP A 89 13.95 9.77 5.64
C ASP A 89 15.31 10.43 5.77
N ALA A 90 16.36 9.60 5.76
CA ALA A 90 17.74 10.08 5.79
C ALA A 90 18.25 10.59 4.44
N ARG A 91 17.47 10.41 3.37
CA ARG A 91 17.88 10.72 1.99
C ARG A 91 16.89 11.67 1.32
N TYR A 92 17.20 12.95 1.32
CA TYR A 92 16.45 13.98 0.59
C TYR A 92 16.91 14.16 -0.86
N THR A 93 17.39 13.12 -1.51
CA THR A 93 17.98 13.25 -2.85
C THR A 93 16.98 13.10 -4.00
N THR A 94 15.76 12.66 -3.73
CA THR A 94 14.68 12.56 -4.72
C THR A 94 13.37 12.96 -4.07
N HIS A 95 12.41 13.40 -4.89
CA HIS A 95 11.07 13.78 -4.40
C HIS A 95 10.23 12.59 -3.92
N THR A 96 10.79 11.38 -3.96
CA THR A 96 10.13 10.18 -3.46
C THR A 96 10.30 10.05 -1.96
N MET A 97 9.20 9.75 -1.29
CA MET A 97 9.19 9.50 0.16
C MET A 97 8.92 8.02 0.42
N SER A 98 9.48 7.51 1.52
CA SER A 98 9.10 6.21 2.05
C SER A 98 7.73 6.29 2.73
N PRO A 99 7.01 5.17 2.87
CA PRO A 99 5.78 5.15 3.66
C PRO A 99 6.01 5.62 5.11
N GLU A 100 7.13 5.24 5.72
CA GLU A 100 7.51 5.66 7.07
C GLU A 100 7.65 7.18 7.18
N ALA A 101 8.20 7.81 6.13
CA ALA A 101 8.35 9.26 6.09
C ALA A 101 7.00 9.96 5.96
N VAL A 102 6.08 9.41 5.20
CA VAL A 102 4.70 9.95 5.10
C VAL A 102 4.02 9.89 6.45
N LEU A 103 4.16 8.78 7.19
CA LEU A 103 3.64 8.67 8.56
C LEU A 103 4.27 9.71 9.49
N HIS A 104 5.57 9.93 9.35
CA HIS A 104 6.28 10.94 10.15
C HIS A 104 5.77 12.36 9.88
N VAL A 105 5.58 12.72 8.59
CA VAL A 105 5.02 14.01 8.20
C VAL A 105 3.62 14.17 8.78
N PHE A 106 2.79 13.13 8.72
CA PHE A 106 1.46 13.15 9.32
C PHE A 106 1.51 13.55 10.80
N GLU A 107 2.37 12.90 11.59
CA GLU A 107 2.49 13.21 13.01
C GLU A 107 2.97 14.63 13.27
N ARG A 108 3.87 15.13 12.42
CA ARG A 108 4.39 16.51 12.54
C ARG A 108 3.34 17.56 12.20
N VAL A 109 2.54 17.32 11.17
CA VAL A 109 1.55 18.29 10.67
C VAL A 109 0.29 18.29 11.53
N TYR A 110 -0.24 17.12 11.85
CA TYR A 110 -1.52 16.98 12.53
C TYR A 110 -1.39 16.83 14.04
N ARG A 111 -0.18 16.66 14.57
CA ARG A 111 0.12 16.55 16.00
C ARG A 111 -0.71 15.48 16.69
N GLN A 112 -0.83 14.34 16.07
CA GLN A 112 -1.50 13.16 16.60
C GLN A 112 -0.76 11.91 16.09
N PRO A 113 -0.91 10.76 16.79
CA PRO A 113 -0.27 9.53 16.35
C PRO A 113 -0.75 9.14 14.96
N ALA A 114 0.17 8.64 14.12
CA ALA A 114 -0.17 8.08 12.83
C ALA A 114 -1.09 6.86 13.02
N PRO A 115 -2.03 6.63 12.09
CA PRO A 115 -2.84 5.42 12.14
C PRO A 115 -1.95 4.18 12.02
N PRO A 116 -2.37 3.02 12.57
CA PRO A 116 -1.69 1.76 12.33
C PRO A 116 -1.50 1.55 10.83
N ALA A 117 -0.27 1.24 10.42
CA ALA A 117 0.08 1.16 9.01
C ALA A 117 0.96 -0.06 8.72
N PHE A 118 0.78 -0.62 7.52
CA PHE A 118 1.51 -1.78 7.03
C PHE A 118 1.97 -1.53 5.60
N LEU A 119 3.01 -2.24 5.20
CA LEU A 119 3.50 -2.27 3.82
C LEU A 119 3.42 -3.70 3.29
N LEU A 120 2.73 -3.86 2.15
CA LEU A 120 2.79 -5.08 1.37
C LEU A 120 3.80 -4.88 0.25
N SER A 121 4.95 -5.52 0.37
CA SER A 121 5.98 -5.54 -0.66
C SER A 121 5.73 -6.73 -1.56
N VAL A 122 5.63 -6.51 -2.86
CA VAL A 122 5.33 -7.55 -3.85
C VAL A 122 6.55 -7.73 -4.75
N ARG A 123 7.04 -8.96 -4.85
CA ARG A 123 8.27 -9.23 -5.58
C ARG A 123 8.13 -8.98 -7.08
N GLY A 124 9.00 -8.12 -7.58
CA GLY A 124 9.21 -7.84 -8.99
C GLY A 124 10.68 -8.00 -9.36
N GLU A 125 10.99 -7.97 -10.65
CA GLU A 125 12.34 -8.18 -11.16
C GLU A 125 12.80 -7.08 -12.13
N GLY A 126 11.89 -6.56 -12.98
CA GLY A 126 12.21 -5.60 -14.02
C GLY A 126 11.40 -4.32 -13.93
N PHE A 127 12.08 -3.17 -13.96
CA PHE A 127 11.46 -1.86 -13.78
C PHE A 127 11.75 -0.93 -14.96
N GLU A 128 12.03 -1.51 -16.13
CA GLU A 128 12.34 -0.71 -17.32
C GLU A 128 11.07 -0.13 -17.95
N LEU A 129 11.19 1.11 -18.42
CA LEU A 129 10.10 1.81 -19.08
C LEU A 129 9.65 1.06 -20.34
N GLY A 130 8.36 0.83 -20.47
CA GLY A 130 7.76 0.17 -21.63
C GLY A 130 7.79 -1.35 -21.62
N GLU A 131 8.40 -1.97 -20.60
CA GLU A 131 8.38 -3.42 -20.47
C GLU A 131 7.06 -3.91 -19.85
N PRO A 132 6.56 -5.08 -20.27
CA PRO A 132 5.45 -5.71 -19.60
C PRO A 132 5.91 -6.27 -18.23
N PRO A 133 4.96 -6.58 -17.31
CA PRO A 133 5.31 -7.24 -16.07
C PRO A 133 6.03 -8.57 -16.32
N SER A 134 7.03 -8.86 -15.48
CA SER A 134 7.74 -10.15 -15.54
C SER A 134 6.83 -11.31 -15.09
N ARG A 135 7.23 -12.52 -15.43
CA ARG A 135 6.52 -13.72 -14.98
C ARG A 135 6.48 -13.81 -13.46
N THR A 136 7.61 -13.54 -12.80
CA THR A 136 7.69 -13.50 -11.34
C THR A 136 6.70 -12.49 -10.76
N ALA A 137 6.61 -11.30 -11.36
CA ALA A 137 5.68 -10.28 -10.89
C ALA A 137 4.22 -10.73 -11.03
N VAL A 138 3.84 -11.36 -12.14
CA VAL A 138 2.48 -11.85 -12.34
C VAL A 138 2.12 -12.91 -11.29
N GLU A 139 3.00 -13.86 -11.04
CA GLU A 139 2.80 -14.89 -10.02
C GLU A 139 2.72 -14.28 -8.60
N SER A 140 3.59 -13.34 -8.31
CA SER A 140 3.61 -12.63 -7.02
C SER A 140 2.35 -11.80 -6.82
N ARG A 141 1.88 -11.15 -7.88
CA ARG A 141 0.63 -10.37 -7.87
C ARG A 141 -0.57 -11.24 -7.51
N ASP A 142 -0.67 -12.42 -8.12
CA ASP A 142 -1.79 -13.32 -7.86
C ASP A 142 -1.80 -13.79 -6.40
N ALA A 143 -0.65 -14.13 -5.86
CA ALA A 143 -0.51 -14.49 -4.45
C ALA A 143 -0.80 -13.30 -3.52
N ALA A 144 -0.34 -12.10 -3.88
CA ALA A 144 -0.60 -10.89 -3.11
C ALA A 144 -2.09 -10.53 -3.10
N LEU A 145 -2.80 -10.76 -4.20
CA LEU A 145 -4.24 -10.52 -4.25
C LEU A 145 -4.99 -11.44 -3.27
N GLU A 146 -4.61 -12.70 -3.18
CA GLU A 146 -5.20 -13.63 -2.21
C GLU A 146 -4.99 -13.14 -0.78
N LEU A 147 -3.79 -12.66 -0.46
CA LEU A 147 -3.51 -12.08 0.85
C LEU A 147 -4.33 -10.80 1.09
N LEU A 148 -4.44 -9.92 0.09
CA LEU A 148 -5.23 -8.69 0.21
C LEU A 148 -6.70 -8.99 0.54
N ILE A 149 -7.27 -10.01 -0.08
CA ILE A 149 -8.65 -10.43 0.20
C ILE A 149 -8.79 -10.86 1.67
N GLN A 150 -7.82 -11.61 2.19
CA GLN A 150 -7.81 -12.01 3.59
C GLN A 150 -7.67 -10.80 4.53
N LEU A 151 -6.80 -9.86 4.19
CA LEU A 151 -6.60 -8.64 4.98
C LEU A 151 -7.86 -7.77 5.02
N CYS A 152 -8.55 -7.62 3.90
CA CYS A 152 -9.80 -6.85 3.83
C CYS A 152 -10.94 -7.52 4.60
N ALA A 153 -10.94 -8.85 4.67
CA ALA A 153 -11.95 -9.61 5.42
C ALA A 153 -11.79 -9.45 6.94
N ARG A 154 -10.60 -9.15 7.42
CA ARG A 154 -10.29 -8.93 8.84
C ARG A 154 -9.42 -7.69 9.01
N PRO A 155 -9.99 -6.48 8.85
CA PRO A 155 -9.24 -5.23 8.78
C PRO A 155 -8.91 -4.69 10.18
N HIS A 156 -8.11 -5.44 10.92
CA HIS A 156 -7.67 -5.08 12.26
C HIS A 156 -6.15 -5.22 12.38
N PRO A 157 -5.48 -4.26 13.03
CA PRO A 157 -4.01 -4.31 13.16
C PRO A 157 -3.51 -5.62 13.77
N ASP A 158 -4.19 -6.14 14.80
CA ASP A 158 -3.79 -7.38 15.48
C ASP A 158 -3.91 -8.59 14.55
N ALA A 159 -4.96 -8.64 13.73
CA ALA A 159 -5.13 -9.70 12.74
C ALA A 159 -4.04 -9.64 11.67
N TRP A 160 -3.72 -8.43 11.21
CA TRP A 160 -2.68 -8.24 10.19
C TRP A 160 -1.28 -8.55 10.73
N GLN A 161 -1.06 -8.32 12.02
CA GLN A 161 0.23 -8.64 12.67
C GLN A 161 0.56 -10.13 12.57
N ASN A 162 -0.43 -11.01 12.51
CA ASN A 162 -0.22 -12.45 12.34
C ASN A 162 0.35 -12.81 10.96
N TYR A 163 0.13 -11.99 9.94
CA TYR A 163 0.72 -12.17 8.61
C TYR A 163 2.04 -11.43 8.45
N SER A 164 2.37 -10.55 9.38
CA SER A 164 3.58 -9.74 9.34
C SER A 164 4.81 -10.57 9.72
N GLN A 165 5.91 -10.34 8.99
CA GLN A 165 7.19 -11.01 9.23
C GLN A 165 8.27 -10.01 9.66
#